data_09d461ec081978ff642b744ff796e849
#
_entry.id   09d461ec081978ff642b744ff796e849
#
_cell.length_a   1.000
_cell.length_b   1.000
_cell.length_c   1.000
_cell.angle_alpha   90.00
_cell.angle_beta   90.00
_cell.angle_gamma   90.00
#
_symmetry.space_group_name_H-M   'P 1'
#
loop_
_entity.id
_entity.type
_entity.pdbx_description
1 polymer ?
#
loop_
_entity_poly.entity_id
_entity_poly.type
_entity_poly.pdbx_seq_one_letter_code
_entity_poly.pdbx_strand_id
1 'polypeptide(L)'
;PKPEALLQRILEISTQENDLVCDFFAGSGTTCAVAHKLNRKYIGVEMGEHFESVILPRLKKVIGGFKSGALKEFNRGGVIKVYELESYEEILRKIKYEDNDKPLAYDEQYSDLVEHKNESYTLNIEALEKMGVDIKETLENLHGVGVEFFNEKVVKFKGNDKEVGILKALKEALIW
;
A
#
# COMPACT_ATOMS: atom_id res chain seq x y z
N PRO A 1 5.31 20.25 13.81
CA PRO A 1 4.92 20.23 12.39
C PRO A 1 5.50 21.44 11.65
N LYS A 2 5.92 21.25 10.39
CA LYS A 2 6.33 22.38 9.56
C LYS A 2 5.12 23.27 9.25
N PRO A 3 5.30 24.62 9.08
CA PRO A 3 4.21 25.51 8.71
C PRO A 3 3.62 25.15 7.35
N GLU A 4 2.28 25.06 7.25
CA GLU A 4 1.61 24.77 5.97
C GLU A 4 1.93 25.79 4.89
N ALA A 5 2.05 27.08 5.24
CA ALA A 5 2.40 28.13 4.28
C ALA A 5 3.75 27.92 3.58
N LEU A 6 4.72 27.34 4.28
CA LEU A 6 6.02 27.00 3.68
C LEU A 6 5.84 25.88 2.64
N LEU A 7 5.13 24.81 2.99
CA LEU A 7 4.90 23.67 2.08
C LEU A 7 4.01 24.09 0.92
N GLN A 8 3.02 24.93 1.15
CA GLN A 8 2.21 25.51 0.09
C GLN A 8 3.10 26.20 -0.95
N ARG A 9 3.96 27.11 -0.51
CA ARG A 9 4.88 27.83 -1.42
C ARG A 9 5.77 26.88 -2.21
N ILE A 10 6.33 25.86 -1.55
CA ILE A 10 7.19 24.86 -2.21
C ILE A 10 6.40 24.10 -3.29
N LEU A 11 5.21 23.60 -2.96
CA LEU A 11 4.41 22.81 -3.89
C LEU A 11 3.87 23.65 -5.06
N GLU A 12 3.49 24.90 -4.83
CA GLU A 12 3.01 25.79 -5.89
C GLU A 12 4.09 26.12 -6.93
N ILE A 13 5.36 26.23 -6.54
CA ILE A 13 6.45 26.52 -7.47
C ILE A 13 7.04 25.26 -8.13
N SER A 14 6.84 24.08 -7.56
CA SER A 14 7.47 22.84 -8.03
C SER A 14 6.51 21.87 -8.70
N THR A 15 5.19 22.06 -8.55
CA THR A 15 4.18 21.12 -9.04
C THR A 15 2.96 21.85 -9.60
N GLN A 16 2.17 21.11 -10.38
CA GLN A 16 0.85 21.53 -10.87
C GLN A 16 -0.26 20.66 -10.26
N GLU A 17 -1.53 21.03 -10.48
CA GLU A 17 -2.66 20.18 -10.07
C GLU A 17 -2.56 18.79 -10.70
N ASN A 18 -2.95 17.78 -9.92
CA ASN A 18 -2.86 16.35 -10.24
C ASN A 18 -1.46 15.74 -10.31
N ASP A 19 -0.40 16.52 -10.11
CA ASP A 19 0.94 15.96 -9.96
C ASP A 19 1.05 15.09 -8.70
N LEU A 20 1.99 14.17 -8.70
CA LEU A 20 2.29 13.29 -7.58
C LEU A 20 3.39 13.89 -6.71
N VAL A 21 3.08 14.09 -5.45
CA VAL A 21 4.02 14.54 -4.40
C VAL A 21 4.39 13.34 -3.54
N CYS A 22 5.67 13.09 -3.34
CA CYS A 22 6.15 12.02 -2.47
C CYS A 22 6.96 12.57 -1.31
N ASP A 23 6.63 12.16 -0.08
CA ASP A 23 7.36 12.49 1.15
C ASP A 23 7.70 11.21 1.91
N PHE A 24 8.98 10.80 1.85
CA PHE A 24 9.46 9.56 2.48
C PHE A 24 9.59 9.68 4.01
N PHE A 25 9.49 10.87 4.56
CA PHE A 25 9.56 11.16 5.99
C PHE A 25 8.43 12.10 6.38
N ALA A 26 7.20 11.61 6.21
CA ALA A 26 5.98 12.41 6.31
C ALA A 26 5.82 13.10 7.67
N GLY A 27 6.44 12.60 8.72
CA GLY A 27 6.44 13.17 10.05
C GLY A 27 5.03 13.38 10.58
N SER A 28 4.56 14.62 10.62
CA SER A 28 3.19 14.93 11.01
C SER A 28 2.19 14.96 9.83
N GLY A 29 2.59 14.57 8.61
CA GLY A 29 1.75 14.55 7.41
C GLY A 29 1.42 15.92 6.84
N THR A 30 2.21 16.95 7.15
CA THR A 30 1.91 18.32 6.66
C THR A 30 2.02 18.42 5.15
N THR A 31 3.03 17.78 4.55
CA THR A 31 3.20 17.74 3.08
C THR A 31 1.98 17.13 2.40
N CYS A 32 1.53 15.96 2.88
CA CYS A 32 0.35 15.27 2.35
C CYS A 32 -0.92 16.11 2.49
N ALA A 33 -1.10 16.75 3.66
CA ALA A 33 -2.24 17.62 3.92
C ALA A 33 -2.28 18.82 2.96
N VAL A 34 -1.15 19.47 2.72
CA VAL A 34 -1.05 20.61 1.80
C VAL A 34 -1.20 20.18 0.34
N ALA A 35 -0.59 19.05 -0.05
CA ALA A 35 -0.75 18.48 -1.37
C ALA A 35 -2.24 18.18 -1.67
N HIS A 36 -2.96 17.57 -0.73
CA HIS A 36 -4.40 17.33 -0.86
C HIS A 36 -5.18 18.63 -1.06
N LYS A 37 -4.94 19.63 -0.22
CA LYS A 37 -5.60 20.94 -0.32
C LYS A 37 -5.35 21.66 -1.65
N LEU A 38 -4.23 21.40 -2.28
CA LEU A 38 -3.82 21.96 -3.56
C LEU A 38 -4.20 21.08 -4.77
N ASN A 39 -5.03 20.06 -4.60
CA ASN A 39 -5.41 19.09 -5.64
C ASN A 39 -4.24 18.32 -6.25
N ARG A 40 -3.20 18.03 -5.46
CA ARG A 40 -2.11 17.12 -5.83
C ARG A 40 -2.39 15.73 -5.30
N LYS A 41 -1.94 14.71 -6.01
CA LYS A 41 -1.83 13.35 -5.48
C LYS A 41 -0.64 13.28 -4.54
N TYR A 42 -0.65 12.36 -3.58
CA TYR A 42 0.48 12.24 -2.65
C TYR A 42 0.70 10.82 -2.19
N ILE A 43 1.97 10.53 -1.90
CA ILE A 43 2.43 9.35 -1.18
C ILE A 43 3.20 9.87 0.03
N GLY A 44 2.81 9.45 1.22
CA GLY A 44 3.53 9.75 2.45
C GLY A 44 3.97 8.46 3.11
N VAL A 45 5.24 8.37 3.46
CA VAL A 45 5.82 7.22 4.19
C VAL A 45 6.23 7.67 5.58
N GLU A 46 5.82 6.93 6.59
CA GLU A 46 6.17 7.20 7.98
C GLU A 46 6.25 5.89 8.75
N MET A 47 7.35 5.68 9.46
CA MET A 47 7.62 4.48 10.23
C MET A 47 7.19 4.62 11.71
N GLY A 48 6.99 5.84 12.18
CA GLY A 48 6.72 6.11 13.59
C GLY A 48 5.28 5.81 13.99
N GLU A 49 5.08 5.38 15.23
CA GLU A 49 3.76 5.09 15.83
C GLU A 49 2.77 6.26 15.75
N HIS A 50 3.27 7.48 15.56
CA HIS A 50 2.44 8.66 15.37
C HIS A 50 1.73 8.71 13.99
N PHE A 51 1.97 7.74 13.12
CA PHE A 51 1.23 7.61 11.86
C PHE A 51 -0.28 7.53 12.14
N GLU A 52 -0.70 6.63 13.02
CA GLU A 52 -2.11 6.45 13.35
C GLU A 52 -2.68 7.57 14.21
N SER A 53 -1.89 8.08 15.16
CA SER A 53 -2.37 9.06 16.14
C SER A 53 -2.33 10.51 15.64
N VAL A 54 -1.49 10.82 14.65
CA VAL A 54 -1.30 12.19 14.14
C VAL A 54 -1.63 12.32 12.66
N ILE A 55 -1.02 11.49 11.79
CA ILE A 55 -1.15 11.62 10.33
C ILE A 55 -2.57 11.29 9.87
N LEU A 56 -3.07 10.11 10.22
CA LEU A 56 -4.41 9.69 9.78
C LEU A 56 -5.52 10.63 10.27
N PRO A 57 -5.56 11.06 11.54
CA PRO A 57 -6.56 12.03 12.00
C PRO A 57 -6.46 13.38 11.27
N ARG A 58 -5.24 13.84 10.96
CA ARG A 58 -5.03 15.06 10.18
C ARG A 58 -5.61 14.93 8.78
N LEU A 59 -5.28 13.87 8.07
CA LEU A 59 -5.75 13.65 6.71
C LEU A 59 -7.27 13.43 6.66
N LYS A 60 -7.85 12.70 7.62
CA LYS A 60 -9.31 12.57 7.76
C LYS A 60 -9.98 13.93 7.93
N LYS A 61 -9.42 14.84 8.74
CA LYS A 61 -9.92 16.21 8.89
C LYS A 61 -9.84 17.00 7.58
N VAL A 62 -8.74 16.90 6.84
CA VAL A 62 -8.58 17.58 5.55
C VAL A 62 -9.62 17.09 4.55
N ILE A 63 -9.79 15.79 4.38
CA ILE A 63 -10.81 15.20 3.51
C ILE A 63 -12.22 15.62 3.94
N GLY A 64 -12.49 15.64 5.24
CA GLY A 64 -13.75 16.14 5.78
C GLY A 64 -14.00 17.64 5.60
N GLY A 65 -13.02 18.37 5.06
CA GLY A 65 -13.14 19.80 4.76
C GLY A 65 -12.96 20.72 5.95
N PHE A 66 -12.27 20.27 7.01
CA PHE A 66 -11.95 21.13 8.13
C PHE A 66 -11.00 22.25 7.71
N LYS A 67 -11.45 23.48 7.90
CA LYS A 67 -10.67 24.69 7.58
C LYS A 67 -9.59 24.91 8.64
N SER A 68 -8.38 24.47 8.37
CA SER A 68 -7.23 24.66 9.25
C SER A 68 -5.97 25.01 8.45
N GLY A 69 -5.04 25.69 9.09
CA GLY A 69 -3.76 26.07 8.48
C GLY A 69 -3.85 27.21 7.48
N ALA A 70 -2.94 27.25 6.52
CA ALA A 70 -2.79 28.35 5.56
C ALA A 70 -3.89 28.33 4.47
N LEU A 71 -4.27 27.15 4.00
CA LEU A 71 -5.29 26.97 2.97
C LEU A 71 -6.63 26.66 3.62
N LYS A 72 -7.54 27.63 3.57
CA LYS A 72 -8.89 27.51 4.15
C LYS A 72 -9.95 27.17 3.11
N GLU A 73 -9.73 27.55 1.87
CA GLU A 73 -10.62 27.23 0.74
C GLU A 73 -9.94 26.19 -0.13
N PHE A 74 -10.52 24.99 -0.17
CA PHE A 74 -10.03 23.86 -0.96
C PHE A 74 -11.16 22.88 -1.22
N ASN A 75 -11.01 22.03 -2.22
CA ASN A 75 -11.95 20.99 -2.55
C ASN A 75 -11.95 19.90 -1.45
N ARG A 76 -13.15 19.58 -0.97
CA ARG A 76 -13.36 18.53 0.03
C ARG A 76 -13.47 17.17 -0.65
N GLY A 77 -13.33 16.14 0.14
CA GLY A 77 -13.49 14.76 -0.31
C GLY A 77 -12.20 14.13 -0.78
N GLY A 78 -12.31 13.01 -1.44
CA GLY A 78 -11.20 12.18 -1.84
C GLY A 78 -11.12 10.89 -1.03
N VAL A 79 -10.16 10.05 -1.39
CA VAL A 79 -9.90 8.75 -0.74
C VAL A 79 -8.43 8.71 -0.33
N ILE A 80 -8.16 8.18 0.85
CA ILE A 80 -6.82 7.82 1.29
C ILE A 80 -6.75 6.31 1.34
N LYS A 81 -5.75 5.74 0.68
CA LYS A 81 -5.35 4.37 0.88
C LYS A 81 -4.25 4.33 1.93
N VAL A 82 -4.38 3.44 2.87
CA VAL A 82 -3.42 3.21 3.94
C VAL A 82 -2.83 1.83 3.73
N TYR A 83 -1.51 1.76 3.71
CA TYR A 83 -0.77 0.51 3.60
C TYR A 83 0.09 0.36 4.85
N GLU A 84 0.09 -0.83 5.38
CA GLU A 84 1.01 -1.26 6.42
C GLU A 84 2.03 -2.22 5.79
N LEU A 85 3.30 -1.92 5.96
CA LEU A 85 4.38 -2.76 5.48
C LEU A 85 4.94 -3.56 6.64
N GLU A 86 4.95 -4.86 6.48
CA GLU A 86 5.57 -5.76 7.43
C GLU A 86 7.10 -5.64 7.37
N SER A 87 7.75 -5.53 8.53
CA SER A 87 9.20 -5.46 8.58
C SER A 87 9.83 -6.83 8.31
N TYR A 88 11.04 -6.83 7.73
CA TYR A 88 11.80 -8.06 7.49
C TYR A 88 12.05 -8.84 8.80
N GLU A 89 12.29 -8.13 9.91
CA GLU A 89 12.48 -8.76 11.21
C GLU A 89 11.21 -9.42 11.74
N GLU A 90 10.05 -8.84 11.50
CA GLU A 90 8.75 -9.46 11.85
C GLU A 90 8.53 -10.73 11.03
N ILE A 91 8.83 -10.70 9.73
CA ILE A 91 8.77 -11.89 8.87
C ILE A 91 9.70 -12.98 9.43
N LEU A 92 10.95 -12.63 9.75
CA LEU A 92 11.92 -13.59 10.32
C LEU A 92 11.46 -14.18 11.64
N ARG A 93 10.83 -13.38 12.53
CA ARG A 93 10.29 -13.86 13.83
C ARG A 93 9.13 -14.84 13.65
N LYS A 94 8.41 -14.79 12.54
CA LYS A 94 7.31 -15.70 12.22
C LYS A 94 7.79 -17.04 11.68
N ILE A 95 9.07 -17.16 11.29
CA ILE A 95 9.66 -18.40 10.81
C ILE A 95 10.08 -19.25 12.00
N LYS A 96 9.53 -20.44 12.11
CA LYS A 96 9.98 -21.46 13.08
C LYS A 96 11.08 -22.30 12.44
N TYR A 97 12.26 -22.23 13.00
CA TYR A 97 13.37 -23.11 12.64
C TYR A 97 13.29 -24.35 13.53
N GLU A 98 13.02 -25.49 12.91
CA GLU A 98 13.21 -26.80 13.54
C GLU A 98 14.46 -27.44 12.94
N ASP A 99 15.36 -27.92 13.78
CA ASP A 99 16.59 -28.57 13.38
C ASP A 99 16.30 -30.03 12.96
N ASN A 100 15.60 -30.17 11.85
CA ASN A 100 15.22 -31.44 11.25
C ASN A 100 15.11 -31.28 9.73
N ASP A 101 15.10 -32.43 9.02
CA ASP A 101 15.02 -32.48 7.54
C ASP A 101 13.65 -32.04 6.97
N LYS A 102 12.77 -31.43 7.79
CA LYS A 102 11.48 -30.91 7.35
C LYS A 102 11.63 -29.48 6.82
N PRO A 103 10.82 -29.09 5.82
CA PRO A 103 10.82 -27.73 5.33
C PRO A 103 10.44 -26.74 6.45
N LEU A 104 10.97 -25.52 6.36
CA LEU A 104 10.67 -24.42 7.25
C LEU A 104 9.15 -24.28 7.46
N ALA A 105 8.72 -24.35 8.71
CA ALA A 105 7.32 -24.12 9.07
C ALA A 105 7.15 -22.65 9.51
N TYR A 106 6.10 -22.01 9.02
CA TYR A 106 5.67 -20.73 9.54
C TYR A 106 4.93 -20.93 10.88
N ASP A 107 4.81 -19.87 11.66
CA ASP A 107 3.97 -19.86 12.86
C ASP A 107 2.56 -20.38 12.50
N GLU A 108 1.88 -21.08 13.43
CA GLU A 108 0.55 -21.66 13.20
C GLU A 108 -0.45 -20.64 12.65
N GLN A 109 -0.30 -19.39 13.03
CA GLN A 109 -1.10 -18.27 12.52
C GLN A 109 -0.93 -18.04 11.01
N TYR A 110 0.20 -18.43 10.42
CA TYR A 110 0.54 -18.23 9.01
C TYR A 110 0.72 -19.54 8.24
N SER A 111 0.55 -20.67 8.90
CA SER A 111 0.68 -22.01 8.28
C SER A 111 -0.30 -22.20 7.12
N ASP A 112 -1.45 -21.54 7.19
CA ASP A 112 -2.48 -21.62 6.16
C ASP A 112 -2.18 -20.77 4.91
N LEU A 113 -1.22 -19.85 4.98
CA LEU A 113 -0.85 -18.99 3.84
C LEU A 113 -0.02 -19.69 2.78
N VAL A 114 0.71 -20.72 3.16
CA VAL A 114 1.60 -21.46 2.28
C VAL A 114 1.22 -22.92 2.24
N GLU A 115 0.81 -23.40 1.10
CA GLU A 115 0.52 -24.81 0.87
C GLU A 115 1.72 -25.50 0.22
N HIS A 116 2.15 -26.61 0.77
CA HIS A 116 3.14 -27.49 0.17
C HIS A 116 2.44 -28.56 -0.67
N LYS A 117 2.56 -28.46 -1.99
CA LYS A 117 2.03 -29.44 -2.95
C LYS A 117 3.12 -29.87 -3.94
N ASN A 118 3.35 -31.17 -4.09
CA ASN A 118 4.24 -31.73 -5.11
C ASN A 118 5.65 -31.09 -5.11
N GLU A 119 6.30 -31.07 -3.96
CA GLU A 119 7.65 -30.48 -3.78
C GLU A 119 7.75 -28.96 -4.08
N SER A 120 6.63 -28.27 -4.20
CA SER A 120 6.59 -26.82 -4.38
C SER A 120 5.71 -26.13 -3.34
N TYR A 121 6.12 -24.93 -2.95
CA TYR A 121 5.31 -24.07 -2.09
C TYR A 121 4.38 -23.21 -2.94
N THR A 122 3.12 -23.15 -2.55
CA THR A 122 2.11 -22.31 -3.20
C THR A 122 1.44 -21.41 -2.17
N LEU A 123 1.09 -20.18 -2.57
CA LEU A 123 0.31 -19.28 -1.73
C LEU A 123 -1.16 -19.74 -1.72
N ASN A 124 -1.75 -19.75 -0.54
CA ASN A 124 -3.18 -19.96 -0.37
C ASN A 124 -3.90 -18.60 -0.53
N ILE A 125 -4.54 -18.40 -1.68
CA ILE A 125 -5.22 -17.16 -2.03
C ILE A 125 -6.38 -16.87 -1.09
N GLU A 126 -7.17 -17.91 -0.72
CA GLU A 126 -8.30 -17.74 0.19
C GLU A 126 -7.86 -17.27 1.59
N ALA A 127 -6.71 -17.76 2.04
CA ALA A 127 -6.15 -17.33 3.32
C ALA A 127 -5.68 -15.87 3.26
N LEU A 128 -5.07 -15.44 2.15
CA LEU A 128 -4.69 -14.03 1.94
C LEU A 128 -5.91 -13.10 1.95
N GLU A 129 -6.99 -13.48 1.27
CA GLU A 129 -8.23 -12.70 1.24
C GLU A 129 -8.87 -12.59 2.64
N LYS A 130 -8.87 -13.69 3.42
CA LYS A 130 -9.35 -13.67 4.81
C LYS A 130 -8.54 -12.73 5.72
N MET A 131 -7.28 -12.52 5.41
CA MET A 131 -6.42 -11.54 6.10
C MET A 131 -6.62 -10.11 5.60
N GLY A 132 -7.53 -9.90 4.63
CA GLY A 132 -7.84 -8.58 4.10
C GLY A 132 -6.90 -8.11 2.98
N VAL A 133 -6.11 -9.02 2.40
CA VAL A 133 -5.28 -8.70 1.24
C VAL A 133 -6.15 -8.57 -0.01
N ASP A 134 -6.15 -7.39 -0.61
CA ASP A 134 -6.77 -7.16 -1.93
C ASP A 134 -5.86 -7.72 -3.03
N ILE A 135 -6.18 -8.92 -3.51
CA ILE A 135 -5.40 -9.63 -4.52
C ILE A 135 -5.35 -8.84 -5.83
N LYS A 136 -6.45 -8.24 -6.24
CA LYS A 136 -6.51 -7.44 -7.47
C LYS A 136 -5.58 -6.23 -7.39
N GLU A 137 -5.69 -5.44 -6.33
CA GLU A 137 -4.82 -4.29 -6.11
C GLU A 137 -3.35 -4.70 -5.96
N THR A 138 -3.10 -5.81 -5.28
CA THR A 138 -1.74 -6.38 -5.16
C THR A 138 -1.15 -6.68 -6.53
N LEU A 139 -1.91 -7.33 -7.43
CA LEU A 139 -1.47 -7.61 -8.79
C LEU A 139 -1.25 -6.34 -9.61
N GLU A 140 -2.14 -5.35 -9.51
CA GLU A 140 -1.98 -4.06 -10.19
C GLU A 140 -0.69 -3.35 -9.75
N ASN A 141 -0.40 -3.37 -8.45
CA ASN A 141 0.81 -2.76 -7.89
C ASN A 141 2.09 -3.52 -8.30
N LEU A 142 2.08 -4.85 -8.26
CA LEU A 142 3.23 -5.68 -8.60
C LEU A 142 3.60 -5.59 -10.10
N HIS A 143 2.59 -5.58 -10.97
CA HIS A 143 2.82 -5.52 -12.42
C HIS A 143 2.89 -4.08 -12.97
N GLY A 144 2.53 -3.07 -12.17
CA GLY A 144 2.50 -1.67 -12.58
C GLY A 144 1.44 -1.37 -13.67
N VAL A 145 0.47 -2.26 -13.87
CA VAL A 145 -0.55 -2.20 -14.92
C VAL A 145 -1.92 -2.49 -14.34
N GLY A 146 -2.92 -1.69 -14.71
CA GLY A 146 -4.29 -1.91 -14.25
C GLY A 146 -4.88 -3.22 -14.77
N VAL A 147 -5.75 -3.83 -13.96
CA VAL A 147 -6.49 -5.04 -14.32
C VAL A 147 -7.71 -4.68 -15.15
N GLU A 148 -7.90 -5.36 -16.28
CA GLU A 148 -9.06 -5.26 -17.15
C GLU A 148 -10.18 -6.22 -16.73
N PHE A 149 -9.80 -7.46 -16.40
CA PHE A 149 -10.71 -8.51 -15.94
C PHE A 149 -10.07 -9.31 -14.81
N PHE A 150 -10.87 -9.67 -13.80
CA PHE A 150 -10.43 -10.43 -12.63
C PHE A 150 -11.55 -11.34 -12.13
N ASN A 151 -11.22 -12.58 -11.84
CA ASN A 151 -12.09 -13.53 -11.14
C ASN A 151 -11.24 -14.41 -10.19
N GLU A 152 -11.84 -15.39 -9.56
CA GLU A 152 -11.18 -16.30 -8.59
C GLU A 152 -10.00 -17.10 -9.16
N LYS A 153 -9.85 -17.22 -10.48
CA LYS A 153 -8.86 -18.11 -11.12
C LYS A 153 -7.85 -17.36 -11.99
N VAL A 154 -8.31 -16.31 -12.68
CA VAL A 154 -7.51 -15.63 -13.70
C VAL A 154 -7.62 -14.12 -13.58
N VAL A 155 -6.57 -13.45 -14.05
CA VAL A 155 -6.47 -12.01 -14.23
C VAL A 155 -6.10 -11.70 -15.68
N LYS A 156 -6.67 -10.63 -16.22
CA LYS A 156 -6.26 -10.03 -17.49
C LYS A 156 -5.86 -8.59 -17.26
N PHE A 157 -4.65 -8.24 -17.64
CA PHE A 157 -4.10 -6.90 -17.49
C PHE A 157 -4.44 -6.04 -18.71
N LYS A 158 -4.60 -4.75 -18.51
CA LYS A 158 -4.82 -3.79 -19.60
C LYS A 158 -3.67 -3.82 -20.59
N GLY A 159 -4.01 -3.90 -21.89
CA GLY A 159 -3.01 -3.99 -22.96
C GLY A 159 -2.43 -5.39 -23.17
N ASN A 160 -2.92 -6.40 -22.48
CA ASN A 160 -2.56 -7.80 -22.70
C ASN A 160 -3.81 -8.60 -23.11
N ASP A 161 -3.75 -9.30 -24.24
CA ASP A 161 -4.87 -10.09 -24.74
C ASP A 161 -5.02 -11.46 -24.04
N LYS A 162 -4.05 -11.86 -23.20
CA LYS A 162 -4.03 -13.17 -22.54
C LYS A 162 -4.49 -13.07 -21.09
N GLU A 163 -5.31 -14.03 -20.70
CA GLU A 163 -5.61 -14.31 -19.30
C GLU A 163 -4.46 -15.10 -18.65
N VAL A 164 -4.09 -14.72 -17.44
CA VAL A 164 -3.03 -15.37 -16.65
C VAL A 164 -3.64 -15.88 -15.35
N GLY A 165 -3.28 -17.10 -14.92
CA GLY A 165 -3.71 -17.61 -13.63
C GLY A 165 -3.16 -16.73 -12.49
N ILE A 166 -3.99 -16.46 -11.46
CA ILE A 166 -3.64 -15.55 -10.35
C ILE A 166 -2.34 -15.97 -9.66
N LEU A 167 -2.19 -17.24 -9.30
CA LEU A 167 -0.95 -17.75 -8.70
C LEU A 167 0.27 -17.55 -9.59
N LYS A 168 0.10 -17.70 -10.91
CA LYS A 168 1.18 -17.48 -11.87
C LYS A 168 1.54 -16.00 -11.92
N ALA A 169 0.55 -15.12 -11.98
CA ALA A 169 0.77 -13.67 -12.00
C ALA A 169 1.46 -13.17 -10.72
N LEU A 170 1.09 -13.70 -9.54
CA LEU A 170 1.77 -13.41 -8.28
C LEU A 170 3.22 -13.90 -8.27
N LYS A 171 3.48 -15.11 -8.78
CA LYS A 171 4.84 -15.67 -8.87
C LYS A 171 5.71 -14.91 -9.87
N GLU A 172 5.19 -14.57 -11.03
CA GLU A 172 5.95 -13.82 -12.06
C GLU A 172 6.40 -12.45 -11.57
N ALA A 173 5.63 -11.83 -10.69
CA ALA A 173 6.00 -10.55 -10.09
C ALA A 173 7.08 -10.67 -8.99
N LEU A 174 7.29 -11.85 -8.42
CA LEU A 174 8.27 -12.11 -7.35
C LEU A 174 9.60 -12.68 -7.86
N ILE A 175 9.68 -13.04 -9.14
CA ILE A 175 10.91 -13.55 -9.74
C ILE A 175 11.69 -12.37 -10.32
N TRP A 176 12.76 -12.02 -9.64
CA TRP A 176 13.79 -11.07 -10.05
C TRP A 176 14.83 -11.79 -10.89
#